data_e17aef21ced4aa861ab1610e61f411cb
#
_entry.id   e17aef21ced4aa861ab1610e61f411cb
#
_cell.length_a   1.000
_cell.length_b   1.000
_cell.length_c   1.000
_cell.angle_alpha   90.00
_cell.angle_beta   90.00
_cell.angle_gamma   90.00
#
_symmetry.space_group_name_H-M   'P 1'
#
loop_
_entity.id
_entity.type
_entity.pdbx_description
1 polymer ?
#
loop_
_entity_poly.entity_id
_entity_poly.type
_entity_poly.pdbx_seq_one_letter_code
_entity_poly.pdbx_strand_id
1 'polypeptide(L)'
;VDPYGLASKDFQTTDDFAHMWSSALAHCQKRFEGKSQQYKQGPSGGLGCFTPDSFPVFDKFCENVYVIADSNHGYKMMGVGNLVAEEVLGKESELLKPFRFNRYEKGELHPTSNSPFPWS
;
A
#
# COMPACT_ATOMS: atom_id res chain seq x y z
N VAL A 1 -0.16 5.15 10.92
CA VAL A 1 -0.52 3.81 11.43
C VAL A 1 -1.48 4.02 12.60
N ASP A 2 -2.65 3.43 12.52
CA ASP A 2 -3.62 3.50 13.60
C ASP A 2 -3.22 2.54 14.73
N PRO A 3 -2.80 3.05 15.89
CA PRO A 3 -2.43 2.19 17.02
C PRO A 3 -3.63 1.50 17.68
N TYR A 4 -4.83 1.92 17.35
CA TYR A 4 -6.08 1.39 17.93
C TYR A 4 -6.70 0.26 17.10
N GLY A 5 -6.14 -0.01 15.94
CA GLY A 5 -6.55 -1.10 15.06
C GLY A 5 -7.98 -0.94 14.54
N LEU A 6 -8.61 -2.08 14.21
CA LEU A 6 -9.97 -2.12 13.64
C LEU A 6 -11.07 -1.55 14.56
N ALA A 7 -10.79 -1.39 15.85
CA ALA A 7 -11.75 -0.82 16.79
C ALA A 7 -11.90 0.69 16.67
N SER A 8 -10.92 1.37 16.09
CA SER A 8 -11.00 2.82 15.86
C SER A 8 -12.05 3.11 14.80
N LYS A 9 -12.91 4.07 15.12
CA LYS A 9 -13.91 4.63 14.20
C LYS A 9 -13.58 6.07 13.79
N ASP A 10 -12.45 6.58 14.27
CA ASP A 10 -12.00 7.94 13.97
C ASP A 10 -11.17 7.96 12.68
N PHE A 11 -11.89 8.14 11.58
CA PHE A 11 -11.30 8.32 10.25
C PHE A 11 -11.34 9.79 9.80
N GLN A 12 -11.54 10.70 10.75
CA GLN A 12 -11.58 12.12 10.45
C GLN A 12 -10.16 12.66 10.27
N THR A 13 -10.03 13.54 9.31
CA THR A 13 -8.79 14.28 9.10
C THR A 13 -8.88 15.64 9.78
N THR A 14 -7.75 16.16 10.25
CA THR A 14 -7.64 17.47 10.84
C THR A 14 -7.42 18.55 9.80
N ASP A 15 -7.61 19.82 10.20
CA ASP A 15 -7.28 20.98 9.35
C ASP A 15 -5.77 21.00 9.01
N ASP A 16 -4.92 20.53 9.92
CA ASP A 16 -3.48 20.40 9.69
C ASP A 16 -3.17 19.44 8.55
N PHE A 17 -3.93 18.33 8.45
CA PHE A 17 -3.79 17.39 7.34
C PHE A 17 -4.19 18.07 6.02
N ALA A 18 -5.29 18.78 5.99
CA ALA A 18 -5.75 19.50 4.79
C ALA A 18 -4.73 20.56 4.35
N HIS A 19 -4.14 21.28 5.32
CA HIS A 19 -3.07 22.25 5.06
C HIS A 19 -1.81 21.57 4.51
N MET A 20 -1.35 20.49 5.14
CA MET A 20 -0.18 19.73 4.71
C MET A 20 -0.37 19.19 3.29
N TRP A 21 -1.52 18.59 3.00
CA TRP A 21 -1.83 18.03 1.69
C TRP A 21 -1.86 19.10 0.60
N SER A 22 -2.52 20.23 0.87
CA SER A 22 -2.60 21.36 -0.05
C SER A 22 -1.23 21.97 -0.34
N SER A 23 -0.39 22.07 0.69
CA SER A 23 0.98 22.59 0.57
C SER A 23 1.87 21.64 -0.25
N ALA A 24 1.75 20.33 -0.01
CA ALA A 24 2.48 19.32 -0.77
C ALA A 24 2.08 19.35 -2.26
N LEU A 25 0.79 19.48 -2.54
CA LEU A 25 0.28 19.58 -3.91
C LEU A 25 0.79 20.83 -4.62
N ALA A 26 0.79 21.98 -3.94
CA ALA A 26 1.32 23.23 -4.46
C ALA A 26 2.84 23.17 -4.69
N HIS A 27 3.57 22.47 -3.81
CA HIS A 27 5.01 22.23 -3.98
C HIS A 27 5.29 21.39 -5.23
N CYS A 28 4.53 20.32 -5.43
CA CYS A 28 4.70 19.45 -6.60
C CYS A 28 4.25 20.13 -7.91
N GLN A 29 3.21 20.95 -7.86
CA GLN A 29 2.63 21.59 -9.04
C GLN A 29 2.16 23.02 -8.70
N LYS A 30 2.94 24.01 -9.11
CA LYS A 30 2.71 25.43 -8.85
C LYS A 30 1.30 25.94 -9.21
N ARG A 31 0.65 25.29 -10.19
CA ARG A 31 -0.74 25.64 -10.58
C ARG A 31 -1.77 25.49 -9.44
N PHE A 32 -1.44 24.75 -8.38
CA PHE A 32 -2.32 24.55 -7.21
C PHE A 32 -2.02 25.50 -6.05
N GLU A 33 -1.00 26.35 -6.17
CA GLU A 33 -0.67 27.34 -5.15
C GLU A 33 -1.87 28.27 -4.87
N GLY A 34 -2.22 28.44 -3.60
CA GLY A 34 -3.35 29.27 -3.16
C GLY A 34 -4.74 28.75 -3.50
N LYS A 35 -4.87 27.52 -3.99
CA LYS A 35 -6.15 26.96 -4.45
C LYS A 35 -6.79 25.95 -3.50
N SER A 36 -6.33 25.86 -2.25
CA SER A 36 -6.86 24.90 -1.27
C SER A 36 -8.38 25.03 -1.04
N GLN A 37 -8.93 26.23 -1.12
CA GLN A 37 -10.36 26.48 -0.96
C GLN A 37 -11.23 26.00 -2.14
N GLN A 38 -10.62 25.59 -3.25
CA GLN A 38 -11.34 25.11 -4.44
C GLN A 38 -11.62 23.60 -4.42
N TYR A 39 -11.11 22.87 -3.42
CA TYR A 39 -11.37 21.46 -3.29
C TYR A 39 -12.81 21.20 -2.83
N LYS A 40 -13.55 20.47 -3.62
CA LYS A 40 -14.98 20.20 -3.38
C LYS A 40 -15.24 19.06 -2.39
N GLN A 41 -14.25 18.22 -2.16
CA GLN A 41 -14.34 17.11 -1.21
C GLN A 41 -13.27 17.27 -0.16
N GLY A 42 -13.68 17.15 1.11
CA GLY A 42 -12.75 17.07 2.23
C GLY A 42 -11.94 15.77 2.17
N PRO A 43 -10.76 15.74 2.77
CA PRO A 43 -10.00 14.52 2.95
C PRO A 43 -10.76 13.54 3.83
N SER A 44 -10.54 12.25 3.63
CA SER A 44 -11.08 11.18 4.48
C SER A 44 -9.96 10.22 4.87
N GLY A 45 -10.07 9.67 6.06
CA GLY A 45 -9.20 8.61 6.53
C GLY A 45 -9.75 7.23 6.19
N GLY A 46 -8.97 6.22 6.41
CA GLY A 46 -9.35 4.82 6.21
C GLY A 46 -8.31 3.88 6.81
N LEU A 47 -8.64 2.59 6.80
CA LEU A 47 -7.72 1.55 7.25
C LEU A 47 -6.79 1.14 6.11
N GLY A 48 -5.50 1.12 6.40
CA GLY A 48 -4.48 0.50 5.56
C GLY A 48 -4.03 -0.83 6.16
N CYS A 49 -3.93 -1.86 5.32
CA CYS A 49 -3.42 -3.16 5.75
C CYS A 49 -1.96 -3.29 5.36
N PHE A 50 -1.16 -3.80 6.30
CA PHE A 50 0.25 -4.08 6.08
C PHE A 50 0.53 -5.55 6.36
N THR A 51 1.40 -6.14 5.56
CA THR A 51 1.98 -7.46 5.83
C THR A 51 3.04 -7.36 6.93
N PRO A 52 3.40 -8.46 7.61
CA PRO A 52 4.36 -8.42 8.71
C PRO A 52 5.73 -7.83 8.35
N ASP A 53 6.16 -7.97 7.11
CA ASP A 53 7.43 -7.45 6.62
C ASP A 53 7.28 -6.21 5.73
N SER A 54 6.07 -5.68 5.61
CA SER A 54 5.74 -4.55 4.72
C SER A 54 5.99 -4.80 3.23
N PHE A 55 6.20 -6.06 2.82
CA PHE A 55 6.33 -6.45 1.43
C PHE A 55 5.05 -7.14 0.92
N PRO A 56 4.73 -7.00 -0.37
CA PRO A 56 3.52 -7.59 -0.93
C PRO A 56 3.53 -9.12 -0.89
N VAL A 57 2.35 -9.70 -1.06
CA VAL A 57 2.15 -11.13 -1.27
C VAL A 57 1.53 -11.35 -2.64
N PHE A 58 2.11 -12.29 -3.39
CA PHE A 58 1.59 -12.81 -4.64
C PHE A 58 1.58 -14.32 -4.54
N ASP A 59 0.42 -14.93 -4.34
CA ASP A 59 0.35 -16.38 -4.14
C ASP A 59 -1.00 -16.98 -4.50
N LYS A 60 -0.98 -18.25 -4.85
CA LYS A 60 -2.18 -19.06 -4.95
C LYS A 60 -2.52 -19.59 -3.55
N PHE A 61 -3.49 -18.96 -2.91
CA PHE A 61 -3.88 -19.25 -1.53
C PHE A 61 -4.58 -20.58 -1.38
N CYS A 62 -5.49 -20.88 -2.31
CA CYS A 62 -6.16 -22.18 -2.41
C CYS A 62 -6.63 -22.39 -3.86
N GLU A 63 -7.31 -23.52 -4.11
CA GLU A 63 -7.83 -23.77 -5.44
C GLU A 63 -8.72 -22.60 -5.92
N ASN A 64 -8.44 -22.13 -7.12
CA ASN A 64 -9.13 -20.99 -7.79
C ASN A 64 -9.05 -19.63 -7.06
N VAL A 65 -8.18 -19.47 -6.06
CA VAL A 65 -7.96 -18.19 -5.38
C VAL A 65 -6.51 -17.77 -5.47
N TYR A 66 -6.24 -16.71 -6.20
CA TYR A 66 -4.95 -16.03 -6.23
C TYR A 66 -5.03 -14.75 -5.41
N VAL A 67 -4.07 -14.54 -4.50
CA VAL A 67 -4.04 -13.36 -3.62
C VAL A 67 -2.96 -12.39 -4.09
N ILE A 68 -3.34 -11.14 -4.17
CA ILE A 68 -2.46 -10.00 -4.34
C ILE A 68 -2.69 -9.09 -3.13
N ALA A 69 -1.79 -9.12 -2.17
CA ALA A 69 -1.83 -8.23 -1.00
C ALA A 69 -0.68 -7.24 -1.11
N ASP A 70 -1.01 -5.98 -1.36
CA ASP A 70 -0.03 -4.99 -1.77
C ASP A 70 0.82 -4.38 -0.64
N SER A 71 0.35 -4.48 0.60
CA SER A 71 1.02 -3.88 1.75
C SER A 71 1.40 -2.39 1.54
N ASN A 72 0.51 -1.62 0.92
CA ASN A 72 0.69 -0.20 0.59
C ASN A 72 1.77 0.09 -0.47
N HIS A 73 2.02 -0.85 -1.37
CA HIS A 73 2.96 -0.70 -2.48
C HIS A 73 2.30 -0.59 -3.86
N GLY A 74 1.01 -0.24 -3.93
CA GLY A 74 0.21 -0.24 -5.17
C GLY A 74 0.88 0.46 -6.36
N TYR A 75 1.53 1.58 -6.14
CA TYR A 75 2.24 2.30 -7.22
C TYR A 75 3.45 1.54 -7.75
N LYS A 76 4.19 0.87 -6.86
CA LYS A 76 5.37 0.09 -7.22
C LYS A 76 4.99 -1.19 -7.95
N MET A 77 3.74 -1.64 -7.77
CA MET A 77 3.25 -2.91 -8.31
C MET A 77 2.56 -2.82 -9.66
N MET A 78 2.46 -1.64 -10.27
CA MET A 78 1.79 -1.50 -11.58
C MET A 78 2.39 -2.41 -12.67
N GLY A 79 3.70 -2.67 -12.61
CA GLY A 79 4.36 -3.59 -13.55
C GLY A 79 4.16 -5.08 -13.26
N VAL A 80 3.64 -5.43 -12.09
CA VAL A 80 3.50 -6.83 -11.66
C VAL A 80 2.31 -7.53 -12.32
N GLY A 81 1.32 -6.78 -12.78
CA GLY A 81 0.09 -7.33 -13.34
C GLY A 81 0.30 -8.37 -14.43
N ASN A 82 1.27 -8.18 -15.32
CA ASN A 82 1.60 -9.15 -16.36
C ASN A 82 2.13 -10.46 -15.78
N LEU A 83 3.00 -10.38 -14.77
CA LEU A 83 3.57 -11.57 -14.10
C LEU A 83 2.49 -12.37 -13.36
N VAL A 84 1.58 -11.68 -12.69
CA VAL A 84 0.44 -12.30 -12.02
C VAL A 84 -0.50 -12.96 -13.04
N ALA A 85 -0.79 -12.29 -14.15
CA ALA A 85 -1.61 -12.86 -15.22
C ALA A 85 -0.99 -14.15 -15.79
N GLU A 86 0.32 -14.17 -16.01
CA GLU A 86 1.04 -15.37 -16.44
C GLU A 86 0.91 -16.51 -15.41
N GLU A 87 1.02 -16.20 -14.10
CA GLU A 87 0.87 -17.21 -13.06
C GLU A 87 -0.57 -17.77 -12.96
N VAL A 88 -1.55 -16.90 -13.09
CA VAL A 88 -2.97 -17.33 -13.13
C VAL A 88 -3.21 -18.28 -14.31
N LEU A 89 -2.50 -18.08 -15.42
CA LEU A 89 -2.54 -18.94 -16.60
C LEU A 89 -1.61 -20.17 -16.51
N GLY A 90 -0.96 -20.40 -15.37
CA GLY A 90 -0.15 -21.56 -15.09
C GLY A 90 1.34 -21.42 -15.39
N LYS A 91 1.84 -20.23 -15.72
CA LYS A 91 3.25 -19.97 -15.93
C LYS A 91 3.88 -19.29 -14.71
N GLU A 92 4.56 -20.06 -13.88
CA GLU A 92 5.20 -19.55 -12.67
C GLU A 92 6.27 -18.47 -12.96
N SER A 93 6.28 -17.40 -12.16
CA SER A 93 7.24 -16.31 -12.25
C SER A 93 8.33 -16.42 -11.19
N GLU A 94 9.59 -16.49 -11.61
CA GLU A 94 10.75 -16.47 -10.71
C GLU A 94 10.80 -15.18 -9.88
N LEU A 95 10.38 -14.05 -10.44
CA LEU A 95 10.39 -12.75 -9.78
C LEU A 95 9.36 -12.65 -8.64
N LEU A 96 8.29 -13.43 -8.70
CA LEU A 96 7.25 -13.43 -7.66
C LEU A 96 7.49 -14.47 -6.56
N LYS A 97 8.41 -15.42 -6.76
CA LYS A 97 8.72 -16.47 -5.76
C LYS A 97 9.10 -15.93 -4.37
N PRO A 98 9.91 -14.85 -4.23
CA PRO A 98 10.25 -14.32 -2.92
C PRO A 98 9.05 -13.76 -2.13
N PHE A 99 7.92 -13.54 -2.78
CA PHE A 99 6.75 -12.89 -2.20
C PHE A 99 5.60 -13.86 -1.86
N ARG A 100 5.90 -15.16 -1.68
CA ARG A 100 4.92 -16.18 -1.31
C ARG A 100 4.57 -16.14 0.18
N PHE A 101 3.39 -16.64 0.54
CA PHE A 101 2.94 -16.78 1.93
C PHE A 101 3.89 -17.62 2.79
N ASN A 102 4.49 -18.66 2.22
CA ASN A 102 5.34 -19.58 2.96
C ASN A 102 6.56 -18.93 3.62
N ARG A 103 6.94 -17.71 3.21
CA ARG A 103 8.01 -16.95 3.87
C ARG A 103 7.67 -16.64 5.33
N TYR A 104 6.40 -16.45 5.65
CA TYR A 104 5.96 -16.19 7.03
C TYR A 104 6.08 -17.44 7.89
N GLU A 105 5.71 -18.60 7.37
CA GLU A 105 5.83 -19.88 8.07
C GLU A 105 7.29 -20.26 8.32
N LYS A 106 8.17 -19.95 7.39
CA LYS A 106 9.61 -20.19 7.47
C LYS A 106 10.38 -19.15 8.27
N GLY A 107 9.77 -18.01 8.57
CA GLY A 107 10.46 -16.86 9.18
C GLY A 107 11.42 -16.14 8.23
N GLU A 108 11.29 -16.34 6.93
CA GLU A 108 12.12 -15.74 5.87
C GLU A 108 11.56 -14.36 5.45
N LEU A 109 11.42 -13.45 6.42
CA LEU A 109 10.89 -12.12 6.15
C LEU A 109 11.87 -11.28 5.36
N HIS A 110 11.36 -10.43 4.50
CA HIS A 110 12.18 -9.42 3.84
C HIS A 110 12.73 -8.43 4.87
N PRO A 111 13.95 -7.90 4.67
CA PRO A 111 14.49 -6.86 5.53
C PRO A 111 13.59 -5.62 5.43
N THR A 112 13.17 -5.12 6.59
CA THR A 112 12.40 -3.88 6.67
C THR A 112 13.27 -2.69 6.29
N SER A 113 12.65 -1.67 5.72
CA SER A 113 13.32 -0.40 5.47
C SER A 113 13.83 0.22 6.77
N ASN A 114 15.02 0.83 6.75
CA ASN A 114 15.52 1.65 7.83
C ASN A 114 14.82 3.02 7.93
N SER A 115 13.85 3.27 7.10
CA SER A 115 13.03 4.47 7.15
C SER A 115 12.20 4.51 8.44
N PRO A 116 12.01 5.69 9.05
CA PRO A 116 11.11 5.85 10.18
C PRO A 116 9.63 5.66 9.80
N PHE A 117 9.35 5.54 8.51
CA PHE A 117 7.99 5.36 8.01
C PHE A 117 7.76 3.90 7.61
N PRO A 118 6.70 3.26 8.11
CA PRO A 118 6.40 1.84 7.82
C PRO A 118 6.03 1.55 6.37
N TRP A 119 5.78 2.58 5.59
CA TRP A 119 5.37 2.48 4.17
C TRP A 119 6.48 2.83 3.17
N SER A 120 7.70 3.01 3.58
CA SER A 120 8.82 3.41 2.72
C SER A 120 9.75 2.27 2.37
#